data_845ab08efbbc8545ad18c34b6857f21e
#
_entry.id   845ab08efbbc8545ad18c34b6857f21e
#
_cell.length_a   1.000
_cell.length_b   1.000
_cell.length_c   1.000
_cell.angle_alpha   90.00
_cell.angle_beta   90.00
_cell.angle_gamma   90.00
#
_symmetry.space_group_name_H-M   'P 1'
#
loop_
_entity.id
_entity.type
_entity.pdbx_description
1 polymer ?
#
loop_
_entity_poly.entity_id
_entity_poly.type
_entity_poly.pdbx_seq_one_letter_code
_entity_poly.pdbx_strand_id
1 'polypeptide(L)'
;MSDTNDSNNTKPTVLCVDDEPQVLEGMALHLRRRYIVTTASSGADALRTLGTNRSVAVIVSDMRMPEMDGATFLGRAKQVAPDAVRILLTGQAGLDAAVAAINHGQIFRFLTKPCAPPVLLAAIDAATEQHRLITAERVLLEQTLHGTIKALTDLLALTDPISFGRAVRVKQYVTDLARHLAIEERWQVEVAAMLSQLGCIVLPPDTVAKVYDGRTLTSEEQAMVARVPQVTDQLIGNIPRLESVRAILTATHKSHRPLLEGEAHAATNLVLRGAHLLRAATDYDQLCTRGAPPGEAVSVMDGRTGRYAPYVLEALRCLLADSAPPERILDVPASDLREGMVMVDDLRLLAGVLLVTRDTKLTAPFVERIRNLPAGSIEPLIRVRVPLLAQAS
;
A
#
# COMPACT_ATOMS: atom_id res chain seq x y z
N MET A 1 10.99 31.10 19.64
CA MET A 1 11.00 30.14 20.73
C MET A 1 9.55 29.93 21.13
N SER A 2 8.93 28.93 20.62
CA SER A 2 7.63 28.43 21.04
C SER A 2 7.58 26.96 20.58
N ASP A 3 7.75 26.10 21.56
CA ASP A 3 7.68 24.64 21.43
C ASP A 3 6.28 24.22 20.97
N THR A 4 6.17 23.68 19.79
CA THR A 4 5.02 22.88 19.35
C THR A 4 5.46 21.46 19.14
N ASN A 5 5.77 20.78 20.23
CA ASN A 5 5.92 19.33 20.26
C ASN A 5 4.75 18.74 21.06
N ASP A 6 3.54 18.86 20.50
CA ASP A 6 2.33 18.24 21.05
C ASP A 6 2.10 16.91 20.32
N SER A 7 3.07 15.99 20.48
CA SER A 7 2.90 14.58 20.10
C SER A 7 1.95 13.94 21.12
N ASN A 8 0.72 13.79 20.67
CA ASN A 8 -0.42 12.99 21.13
C ASN A 8 -0.09 12.09 22.35
N ASN A 9 -0.25 12.64 23.58
CA ASN A 9 -0.03 11.94 24.84
C ASN A 9 -1.24 11.04 25.17
N THR A 10 -1.58 10.14 24.24
CA THR A 10 -2.55 9.08 24.49
C THR A 10 -1.89 7.98 25.30
N LYS A 11 -2.46 7.69 26.51
CA LYS A 11 -1.96 6.62 27.35
C LYS A 11 -1.89 5.31 26.57
N PRO A 12 -0.79 4.53 26.68
CA PRO A 12 -0.69 3.23 26.05
C PRO A 12 -1.78 2.26 26.53
N THR A 13 -2.25 1.40 25.64
CA THR A 13 -3.27 0.39 25.98
C THR A 13 -2.60 -0.90 26.44
N VAL A 14 -3.03 -1.41 27.59
CA VAL A 14 -2.59 -2.68 28.16
C VAL A 14 -3.78 -3.63 28.22
N LEU A 15 -3.64 -4.82 27.62
CA LEU A 15 -4.61 -5.90 27.71
C LEU A 15 -4.19 -6.88 28.82
N CYS A 16 -5.02 -7.02 29.86
CA CYS A 16 -4.83 -7.97 30.94
C CYS A 16 -5.75 -9.18 30.75
N VAL A 17 -5.20 -10.39 30.77
CA VAL A 17 -5.94 -11.64 30.54
C VAL A 17 -5.71 -12.61 31.69
N ASP A 18 -6.78 -12.95 32.39
CA ASP A 18 -6.77 -13.86 33.56
C ASP A 18 -8.19 -14.41 33.72
N ASP A 19 -8.35 -15.66 34.09
CA ASP A 19 -9.68 -16.27 34.30
C ASP A 19 -10.29 -15.90 35.67
N GLU A 20 -9.51 -15.29 36.55
CA GLU A 20 -9.95 -14.80 37.84
C GLU A 20 -10.35 -13.30 37.76
N PRO A 21 -11.66 -12.93 37.84
CA PRO A 21 -12.11 -11.53 37.77
C PRO A 21 -11.47 -10.61 38.80
N GLN A 22 -11.22 -11.12 40.01
CA GLN A 22 -10.60 -10.36 41.09
C GLN A 22 -9.16 -9.94 40.78
N VAL A 23 -8.43 -10.79 40.07
CA VAL A 23 -7.05 -10.50 39.60
C VAL A 23 -7.10 -9.39 38.54
N LEU A 24 -8.04 -9.46 37.60
CA LEU A 24 -8.25 -8.44 36.57
C LEU A 24 -8.61 -7.08 37.17
N GLU A 25 -9.52 -7.05 38.14
CA GLU A 25 -9.90 -5.82 38.85
C GLU A 25 -8.71 -5.23 39.58
N GLY A 26 -7.92 -6.05 40.30
CA GLY A 26 -6.70 -5.64 40.96
C GLY A 26 -5.66 -5.04 40.03
N MET A 27 -5.40 -5.70 38.89
CA MET A 27 -4.49 -5.19 37.86
C MET A 27 -5.02 -3.86 37.30
N ALA A 28 -6.29 -3.78 36.94
CA ALA A 28 -6.89 -2.57 36.38
C ALA A 28 -6.79 -1.38 37.35
N LEU A 29 -7.03 -1.61 38.65
CA LEU A 29 -6.93 -0.58 39.68
C LEU A 29 -5.51 0.02 39.75
N HIS A 30 -4.47 -0.82 39.67
CA HIS A 30 -3.08 -0.36 39.77
C HIS A 30 -2.59 0.31 38.48
N LEU A 31 -3.10 -0.10 37.31
CA LEU A 31 -2.61 0.34 35.99
C LEU A 31 -3.36 1.57 35.45
N ARG A 32 -4.64 1.80 35.76
CA ARG A 32 -5.51 2.86 35.18
C ARG A 32 -4.98 4.28 35.29
N ARG A 33 -4.08 4.55 36.23
CA ARG A 33 -3.48 5.89 36.38
C ARG A 33 -2.51 6.21 35.20
N ARG A 34 -1.83 5.22 34.67
CA ARG A 34 -0.79 5.37 33.64
C ARG A 34 -1.18 4.83 32.26
N TYR A 35 -2.11 3.87 32.22
CA TYR A 35 -2.49 3.12 31.03
C TYR A 35 -3.99 3.11 30.79
N ILE A 36 -4.40 2.88 29.55
CA ILE A 36 -5.74 2.44 29.21
C ILE A 36 -5.74 0.92 29.40
N VAL A 37 -6.57 0.42 30.31
CA VAL A 37 -6.62 -1.00 30.64
C VAL A 37 -7.84 -1.63 30.01
N THR A 38 -7.63 -2.68 29.24
CA THR A 38 -8.66 -3.59 28.74
C THR A 38 -8.46 -4.94 29.41
N THR A 39 -9.53 -5.61 29.76
CA THR A 39 -9.49 -6.91 30.44
C THR A 39 -10.21 -7.95 29.61
N ALA A 40 -9.74 -9.21 29.68
CA ALA A 40 -10.39 -10.36 29.09
C ALA A 40 -10.30 -11.54 30.05
N SER A 41 -11.39 -12.31 30.17
CA SER A 41 -11.46 -13.44 31.12
C SER A 41 -11.03 -14.77 30.49
N SER A 42 -10.61 -14.78 29.23
CA SER A 42 -10.09 -15.97 28.55
C SER A 42 -9.21 -15.59 27.36
N GLY A 43 -8.36 -16.53 26.91
CA GLY A 43 -7.56 -16.34 25.70
C GLY A 43 -8.40 -16.13 24.44
N ALA A 44 -9.57 -16.77 24.34
CA ALA A 44 -10.47 -16.60 23.21
C ALA A 44 -11.10 -15.18 23.17
N ASP A 45 -11.48 -14.64 24.31
CA ASP A 45 -12.01 -13.28 24.44
C ASP A 45 -10.93 -12.23 24.13
N ALA A 46 -9.73 -12.46 24.64
CA ALA A 46 -8.56 -11.63 24.36
C ALA A 46 -8.22 -11.58 22.85
N LEU A 47 -8.27 -12.71 22.14
CA LEU A 47 -8.05 -12.73 20.68
C LEU A 47 -9.13 -11.95 19.92
N ARG A 48 -10.39 -12.01 20.33
CA ARG A 48 -11.46 -11.19 19.74
C ARG A 48 -11.21 -9.70 19.97
N THR A 49 -10.80 -9.34 21.18
CA THR A 49 -10.44 -7.95 21.53
C THR A 49 -9.27 -7.44 20.67
N LEU A 50 -8.23 -8.23 20.47
CA LEU A 50 -7.09 -7.89 19.62
C LEU A 50 -7.48 -7.74 18.15
N GLY A 51 -8.45 -8.51 17.65
CA GLY A 51 -8.97 -8.41 16.29
C GLY A 51 -9.68 -7.09 16.02
N THR A 52 -10.34 -6.53 17.02
CA THR A 52 -11.08 -5.25 16.92
C THR A 52 -10.24 -4.04 17.33
N ASN A 53 -9.28 -4.20 18.24
CA ASN A 53 -8.43 -3.13 18.75
C ASN A 53 -6.95 -3.45 18.49
N ARG A 54 -6.41 -2.93 17.40
CA ARG A 54 -5.00 -3.10 17.02
C ARG A 54 -4.03 -2.16 17.76
N SER A 55 -4.50 -1.28 18.63
CA SER A 55 -3.67 -0.31 19.35
C SER A 55 -3.13 -0.81 20.70
N VAL A 56 -3.24 -2.12 20.98
CA VAL A 56 -2.73 -2.70 22.23
C VAL A 56 -1.20 -2.72 22.19
N ALA A 57 -0.59 -2.02 23.16
CA ALA A 57 0.86 -1.93 23.29
C ALA A 57 1.45 -3.11 24.08
N VAL A 58 0.80 -3.54 25.14
CA VAL A 58 1.27 -4.60 26.03
C VAL A 58 0.14 -5.58 26.34
N ILE A 59 0.45 -6.86 26.27
CA ILE A 59 -0.44 -7.95 26.69
C ILE A 59 0.17 -8.60 27.92
N VAL A 60 -0.61 -8.69 28.99
CA VAL A 60 -0.26 -9.40 30.22
C VAL A 60 -1.23 -10.56 30.36
N SER A 61 -0.74 -11.80 30.31
CA SER A 61 -1.58 -12.99 30.40
C SER A 61 -1.19 -13.88 31.55
N ASP A 62 -2.18 -14.43 32.24
CA ASP A 62 -1.95 -15.58 33.11
C ASP A 62 -1.52 -16.80 32.30
N MET A 63 -0.70 -17.67 32.90
CA MET A 63 -0.28 -18.93 32.28
C MET A 63 -1.38 -19.98 32.30
N ARG A 64 -2.13 -20.09 33.41
CA ARG A 64 -3.11 -21.15 33.62
C ARG A 64 -4.52 -20.64 33.44
N MET A 65 -5.05 -20.82 32.26
CA MET A 65 -6.44 -20.49 31.96
C MET A 65 -7.17 -21.71 31.40
N PRO A 66 -8.49 -21.83 31.62
CA PRO A 66 -9.29 -22.88 30.99
C PRO A 66 -9.24 -22.82 29.47
N GLU A 67 -9.39 -23.95 28.80
CA GLU A 67 -9.46 -24.13 27.33
C GLU A 67 -8.17 -23.75 26.58
N MET A 68 -7.54 -22.63 26.91
CA MET A 68 -6.33 -22.12 26.24
C MET A 68 -5.37 -21.53 27.27
N ASP A 69 -4.20 -22.14 27.44
CA ASP A 69 -3.17 -21.60 28.30
C ASP A 69 -2.54 -20.30 27.76
N GLY A 70 -1.91 -19.54 28.66
CA GLY A 70 -1.34 -18.23 28.31
C GLY A 70 -0.25 -18.29 27.27
N ALA A 71 0.57 -19.36 27.23
CA ALA A 71 1.64 -19.51 26.25
C ALA A 71 1.06 -19.71 24.83
N THR A 72 0.05 -20.57 24.71
CA THR A 72 -0.68 -20.80 23.45
C THR A 72 -1.40 -19.54 23.01
N PHE A 73 -2.07 -18.83 23.94
CA PHE A 73 -2.72 -17.55 23.66
C PHE A 73 -1.71 -16.53 23.13
N LEU A 74 -0.61 -16.30 23.81
CA LEU A 74 0.39 -15.31 23.41
C LEU A 74 1.07 -15.66 22.07
N GLY A 75 1.21 -16.95 21.76
CA GLY A 75 1.64 -17.41 20.44
C GLY A 75 0.68 -17.01 19.32
N ARG A 76 -0.64 -17.13 19.52
CA ARG A 76 -1.67 -16.68 18.57
C ARG A 76 -1.78 -15.17 18.53
N ALA A 77 -1.68 -14.50 19.68
CA ALA A 77 -1.71 -13.04 19.77
C ALA A 77 -0.58 -12.39 18.95
N LYS A 78 0.58 -13.04 18.83
CA LYS A 78 1.69 -12.57 17.98
C LYS A 78 1.27 -12.45 16.49
N GLN A 79 0.39 -13.31 16.02
CA GLN A 79 -0.09 -13.26 14.63
C GLN A 79 -1.11 -12.14 14.41
N VAL A 80 -1.96 -11.87 15.42
CA VAL A 80 -3.02 -10.85 15.34
C VAL A 80 -2.49 -9.46 15.66
N ALA A 81 -1.59 -9.34 16.65
CA ALA A 81 -1.00 -8.09 17.11
C ALA A 81 0.54 -8.27 17.25
N PRO A 82 1.28 -8.28 16.12
CA PRO A 82 2.71 -8.58 16.11
C PRO A 82 3.55 -7.58 16.90
N ASP A 83 3.15 -6.32 16.95
CA ASP A 83 3.86 -5.24 17.63
C ASP A 83 3.60 -5.23 19.15
N ALA A 84 2.50 -5.83 19.62
CA ALA A 84 2.19 -5.88 21.04
C ALA A 84 3.25 -6.66 21.81
N VAL A 85 3.80 -6.08 22.87
CA VAL A 85 4.79 -6.74 23.73
C VAL A 85 4.07 -7.62 24.75
N ARG A 86 4.53 -8.85 24.93
CA ARG A 86 3.84 -9.91 25.65
C ARG A 86 4.54 -10.25 26.94
N ILE A 87 3.82 -10.19 28.05
CA ILE A 87 4.25 -10.56 29.40
C ILE A 87 3.41 -11.75 29.85
N LEU A 88 4.04 -12.76 30.45
CA LEU A 88 3.37 -13.92 31.02
C LEU A 88 3.47 -13.90 32.54
N LEU A 89 2.34 -14.09 33.21
CA LEU A 89 2.28 -14.32 34.64
C LEU A 89 2.26 -15.84 34.90
N THR A 90 3.12 -16.36 35.76
CA THR A 90 3.19 -17.81 36.01
C THR A 90 3.40 -18.11 37.50
N GLY A 91 2.76 -19.17 37.98
CA GLY A 91 3.12 -19.77 39.28
C GLY A 91 4.40 -20.61 39.20
N GLN A 92 4.94 -21.03 40.36
CA GLN A 92 6.19 -21.81 40.43
C GLN A 92 6.20 -23.08 39.57
N ALA A 93 5.07 -23.73 39.34
CA ALA A 93 4.96 -24.98 38.58
C ALA A 93 4.90 -24.79 37.04
N GLY A 94 4.95 -23.54 36.52
CA GLY A 94 4.89 -23.25 35.07
C GLY A 94 6.21 -22.75 34.47
N LEU A 95 7.30 -22.79 35.22
CA LEU A 95 8.56 -22.15 34.84
C LEU A 95 9.18 -22.75 33.56
N ASP A 96 9.16 -24.08 33.42
CA ASP A 96 9.75 -24.77 32.26
C ASP A 96 9.02 -24.43 30.95
N ALA A 97 7.70 -24.35 31.01
CA ALA A 97 6.87 -23.94 29.86
C ALA A 97 7.06 -22.45 29.49
N ALA A 98 7.24 -21.59 30.51
CA ALA A 98 7.55 -20.17 30.29
C ALA A 98 8.95 -20.00 29.65
N VAL A 99 9.95 -20.76 30.08
CA VAL A 99 11.31 -20.75 29.48
C VAL A 99 11.26 -21.21 28.01
N ALA A 100 10.50 -22.25 27.68
CA ALA A 100 10.33 -22.71 26.31
C ALA A 100 9.68 -21.62 25.43
N ALA A 101 8.65 -20.93 25.93
CA ALA A 101 7.95 -19.86 25.21
C ALA A 101 8.85 -18.63 24.98
N ILE A 102 9.77 -18.30 25.89
CA ILE A 102 10.78 -17.24 25.71
C ILE A 102 11.74 -17.62 24.58
N ASN A 103 12.26 -18.85 24.59
CA ASN A 103 13.24 -19.32 23.61
C ASN A 103 12.69 -19.33 22.18
N HIS A 104 11.37 -19.39 22.01
CA HIS A 104 10.71 -19.22 20.70
C HIS A 104 10.42 -17.76 20.36
N GLY A 105 10.92 -16.77 21.13
CA GLY A 105 10.75 -15.33 20.88
C GLY A 105 9.31 -14.85 20.98
N GLN A 106 8.46 -15.57 21.73
CA GLN A 106 7.03 -15.25 21.83
C GLN A 106 6.72 -14.33 23.02
N ILE A 107 7.57 -14.31 24.05
CA ILE A 107 7.35 -13.61 25.31
C ILE A 107 8.54 -12.69 25.61
N PHE A 108 8.24 -11.43 25.92
CA PHE A 108 9.24 -10.43 26.32
C PHE A 108 9.77 -10.71 27.75
N ARG A 109 8.84 -11.01 28.66
CA ARG A 109 9.17 -11.26 30.06
C ARG A 109 8.13 -12.16 30.71
N PHE A 110 8.54 -12.97 31.66
CA PHE A 110 7.63 -13.62 32.60
C PHE A 110 7.78 -13.04 34.00
N LEU A 111 6.72 -13.10 34.79
CA LEU A 111 6.66 -12.69 36.19
C LEU A 111 6.05 -13.83 37.00
N THR A 112 6.60 -14.07 38.19
CA THR A 112 6.08 -15.12 39.08
C THR A 112 4.95 -14.58 39.95
N LYS A 113 3.88 -15.37 40.08
CA LYS A 113 2.81 -15.10 41.04
C LYS A 113 3.20 -15.65 42.44
N PRO A 114 2.95 -14.90 43.54
CA PRO A 114 2.35 -13.59 43.62
C PRO A 114 3.30 -12.48 43.13
N CYS A 115 2.78 -11.59 42.25
CA CYS A 115 3.54 -10.47 41.73
C CYS A 115 3.17 -9.17 42.43
N ALA A 116 4.14 -8.54 43.08
CA ALA A 116 3.92 -7.26 43.76
C ALA A 116 3.59 -6.15 42.73
N PRO A 117 2.64 -5.24 42.97
CA PRO A 117 2.25 -4.18 42.03
C PRO A 117 3.41 -3.35 41.47
N PRO A 118 4.44 -2.97 42.26
CA PRO A 118 5.59 -2.24 41.70
C PRO A 118 6.38 -3.04 40.66
N VAL A 119 6.47 -4.36 40.82
CA VAL A 119 7.18 -5.25 39.89
C VAL A 119 6.41 -5.38 38.58
N LEU A 120 5.08 -5.55 38.68
CA LEU A 120 4.20 -5.57 37.51
C LEU A 120 4.28 -4.24 36.74
N LEU A 121 4.18 -3.11 37.43
CA LEU A 121 4.31 -1.78 36.83
C LEU A 121 5.64 -1.59 36.10
N ALA A 122 6.75 -1.93 36.75
CA ALA A 122 8.07 -1.82 36.13
C ALA A 122 8.23 -2.71 34.89
N ALA A 123 7.63 -3.90 34.89
CA ALA A 123 7.63 -4.78 33.74
C ALA A 123 6.79 -4.22 32.57
N ILE A 124 5.63 -3.64 32.87
CA ILE A 124 4.76 -3.01 31.87
C ILE A 124 5.41 -1.72 31.32
N ASP A 125 6.04 -0.90 32.19
CA ASP A 125 6.80 0.27 31.75
C ASP A 125 7.89 -0.13 30.75
N ALA A 126 8.70 -1.17 31.05
CA ALA A 126 9.72 -1.68 30.15
C ALA A 126 9.14 -2.26 28.85
N ALA A 127 8.02 -2.97 28.93
CA ALA A 127 7.33 -3.53 27.76
C ALA A 127 6.74 -2.40 26.87
N THR A 128 6.23 -1.36 27.47
CA THR A 128 5.71 -0.18 26.74
C THR A 128 6.82 0.55 26.02
N GLU A 129 7.98 0.71 26.65
CA GLU A 129 9.14 1.31 25.98
C GLU A 129 9.64 0.41 24.83
N GLN A 130 9.67 -0.91 25.02
CA GLN A 130 9.99 -1.84 23.94
C GLN A 130 8.99 -1.73 22.77
N HIS A 131 7.70 -1.65 23.06
CA HIS A 131 6.65 -1.43 22.03
C HIS A 131 6.89 -0.10 21.30
N ARG A 132 7.23 0.97 22.04
CA ARG A 132 7.52 2.28 21.45
C ARG A 132 8.69 2.21 20.47
N LEU A 133 9.76 1.49 20.83
CA LEU A 133 10.92 1.29 19.95
C LEU A 133 10.56 0.50 18.69
N ILE A 134 9.82 -0.61 18.84
CA ILE A 134 9.38 -1.45 17.72
C ILE A 134 8.50 -0.62 16.75
N THR A 135 7.54 0.12 17.29
CA THR A 135 6.63 0.93 16.46
C THR A 135 7.34 2.14 15.84
N ALA A 136 8.26 2.79 16.56
CA ALA A 136 9.04 3.90 16.01
C ALA A 136 9.94 3.46 14.86
N GLU A 137 10.62 2.31 15.00
CA GLU A 137 11.42 1.73 13.93
C GLU A 137 10.56 1.41 12.70
N ARG A 138 9.40 0.78 12.90
CA ARG A 138 8.48 0.46 11.81
C ARG A 138 7.99 1.72 11.10
N VAL A 139 7.54 2.73 11.85
CA VAL A 139 7.05 4.00 11.30
C VAL A 139 8.16 4.70 10.51
N LEU A 140 9.37 4.75 11.05
CA LEU A 140 10.53 5.35 10.37
C LEU A 140 10.82 4.64 9.04
N LEU A 141 10.83 3.30 9.04
CA LEU A 141 11.06 2.50 7.83
C LEU A 141 9.94 2.70 6.80
N GLU A 142 8.68 2.77 7.23
CA GLU A 142 7.54 3.04 6.36
C GLU A 142 7.61 4.45 5.76
N GLN A 143 7.91 5.46 6.57
CA GLN A 143 8.07 6.85 6.10
C GLN A 143 9.24 6.98 5.12
N THR A 144 10.37 6.33 5.41
CA THR A 144 11.53 6.33 4.52
C THR A 144 11.21 5.67 3.19
N LEU A 145 10.50 4.52 3.22
CA LEU A 145 10.08 3.83 2.01
C LEU A 145 9.12 4.69 1.17
N HIS A 146 8.10 5.28 1.79
CA HIS A 146 7.18 6.18 1.11
C HIS A 146 7.89 7.41 0.53
N GLY A 147 8.80 8.02 1.28
CA GLY A 147 9.62 9.14 0.83
C GLY A 147 10.49 8.77 -0.39
N THR A 148 11.10 7.59 -0.37
CA THR A 148 11.91 7.10 -1.49
C THR A 148 11.07 6.85 -2.73
N ILE A 149 9.91 6.18 -2.60
CA ILE A 149 8.98 5.95 -3.72
C ILE A 149 8.52 7.29 -4.30
N LYS A 150 8.15 8.23 -3.43
CA LYS A 150 7.74 9.57 -3.85
C LYS A 150 8.86 10.27 -4.64
N ALA A 151 10.09 10.28 -4.14
CA ALA A 151 11.22 10.91 -4.81
C ALA A 151 11.48 10.31 -6.21
N LEU A 152 11.41 8.98 -6.35
CA LEU A 152 11.57 8.30 -7.64
C LEU A 152 10.44 8.66 -8.61
N THR A 153 9.20 8.74 -8.14
CA THR A 153 8.06 9.11 -8.98
C THR A 153 8.07 10.58 -9.36
N ASP A 154 8.49 11.47 -8.45
CA ASP A 154 8.66 12.90 -8.74
C ASP A 154 9.79 13.12 -9.78
N LEU A 155 10.89 12.37 -9.69
CA LEU A 155 11.95 12.39 -10.68
C LEU A 155 11.43 11.95 -12.06
N LEU A 156 10.67 10.86 -12.12
CA LEU A 156 10.04 10.40 -13.37
C LEU A 156 9.10 11.48 -13.93
N ALA A 157 8.31 12.13 -13.09
CA ALA A 157 7.42 13.22 -13.50
C ALA A 157 8.16 14.40 -14.14
N LEU A 158 9.36 14.70 -13.64
CA LEU A 158 10.19 15.80 -14.14
C LEU A 158 10.93 15.42 -15.44
N THR A 159 11.40 14.20 -15.56
CA THR A 159 12.25 13.74 -16.67
C THR A 159 11.45 13.16 -17.83
N ASP A 160 10.41 12.38 -17.55
CA ASP A 160 9.55 11.73 -18.53
C ASP A 160 8.06 11.81 -18.13
N PRO A 161 7.40 12.93 -18.41
CA PRO A 161 5.99 13.14 -18.08
C PRO A 161 5.03 12.16 -18.74
N ILE A 162 5.39 11.64 -19.92
CA ILE A 162 4.57 10.65 -20.66
C ILE A 162 4.50 9.35 -19.88
N SER A 163 5.66 8.79 -19.52
CA SER A 163 5.75 7.57 -18.73
C SER A 163 5.16 7.75 -17.33
N PHE A 164 5.36 8.92 -16.70
CA PHE A 164 4.73 9.21 -15.42
C PHE A 164 3.20 9.25 -15.52
N GLY A 165 2.64 9.93 -16.52
CA GLY A 165 1.20 9.99 -16.74
C GLY A 165 0.61 8.58 -16.92
N ARG A 166 1.30 7.71 -17.67
CA ARG A 166 0.93 6.30 -17.81
C ARG A 166 0.97 5.56 -16.47
N ALA A 167 2.04 5.74 -15.69
CA ALA A 167 2.15 5.09 -14.38
C ALA A 167 1.01 5.47 -13.44
N VAL A 168 0.61 6.75 -13.44
CA VAL A 168 -0.51 7.26 -12.63
C VAL A 168 -1.84 6.63 -13.05
N ARG A 169 -2.15 6.56 -14.35
CA ARG A 169 -3.38 5.92 -14.84
C ARG A 169 -3.39 4.43 -14.54
N VAL A 170 -2.31 3.71 -14.84
CA VAL A 170 -2.17 2.27 -14.54
C VAL A 170 -2.34 2.01 -13.05
N LYS A 171 -1.73 2.84 -12.18
CA LYS A 171 -1.93 2.75 -10.74
C LYS A 171 -3.40 2.90 -10.38
N GLN A 172 -4.12 3.86 -10.95
CA GLN A 172 -5.54 4.07 -10.66
C GLN A 172 -6.36 2.82 -11.00
N TYR A 173 -6.18 2.25 -12.20
CA TYR A 173 -6.86 1.01 -12.59
C TYR A 173 -6.52 -0.16 -11.66
N VAL A 174 -5.25 -0.30 -11.31
CA VAL A 174 -4.81 -1.34 -10.34
C VAL A 174 -5.44 -1.13 -8.97
N THR A 175 -5.52 0.10 -8.48
CA THR A 175 -6.15 0.43 -7.18
C THR A 175 -7.63 0.05 -7.17
N ASP A 176 -8.35 0.39 -8.24
CA ASP A 176 -9.79 0.12 -8.35
C ASP A 176 -10.04 -1.39 -8.48
N LEU A 177 -9.28 -2.09 -9.32
CA LEU A 177 -9.32 -3.55 -9.43
C LEU A 177 -8.99 -4.25 -8.12
N ALA A 178 -7.93 -3.82 -7.42
CA ALA A 178 -7.52 -4.40 -6.15
C ALA A 178 -8.56 -4.19 -5.04
N ARG A 179 -9.25 -3.04 -5.06
CA ARG A 179 -10.37 -2.74 -4.15
C ARG A 179 -11.57 -3.64 -4.45
N HIS A 180 -11.96 -3.76 -5.70
CA HIS A 180 -13.08 -4.60 -6.14
C HIS A 180 -12.84 -6.08 -5.81
N LEU A 181 -11.60 -6.55 -5.98
CA LEU A 181 -11.19 -7.93 -5.71
C LEU A 181 -10.78 -8.20 -4.24
N ALA A 182 -10.99 -7.23 -3.35
CA ALA A 182 -10.67 -7.32 -1.91
C ALA A 182 -9.25 -7.81 -1.61
N ILE A 183 -8.25 -7.28 -2.32
CA ILE A 183 -6.84 -7.60 -2.05
C ILE A 183 -6.39 -6.84 -0.80
N GLU A 184 -5.98 -7.56 0.24
CA GLU A 184 -5.61 -6.97 1.54
C GLU A 184 -4.33 -6.13 1.46
N GLU A 185 -3.26 -6.65 0.85
CA GLU A 185 -1.96 -5.99 0.74
C GLU A 185 -1.83 -5.17 -0.56
N ARG A 186 -2.79 -4.25 -0.80
CA ARG A 186 -2.88 -3.47 -2.04
C ARG A 186 -1.65 -2.60 -2.32
N TRP A 187 -0.96 -2.13 -1.28
CA TRP A 187 0.11 -1.17 -1.43
C TRP A 187 1.26 -1.70 -2.31
N GLN A 188 1.61 -2.99 -2.23
CA GLN A 188 2.66 -3.57 -3.07
C GLN A 188 2.29 -3.53 -4.54
N VAL A 189 1.02 -3.81 -4.87
CA VAL A 189 0.54 -3.79 -6.26
C VAL A 189 0.44 -2.36 -6.79
N GLU A 190 -0.01 -1.42 -5.97
CA GLU A 190 -0.07 0.01 -6.30
C GLU A 190 1.32 0.60 -6.54
N VAL A 191 2.29 0.25 -5.68
CA VAL A 191 3.68 0.68 -5.85
C VAL A 191 4.30 0.03 -7.09
N ALA A 192 4.03 -1.25 -7.37
CA ALA A 192 4.47 -1.90 -8.60
C ALA A 192 3.94 -1.17 -9.84
N ALA A 193 2.67 -0.74 -9.83
CA ALA A 193 2.10 0.03 -10.92
C ALA A 193 2.81 1.37 -11.11
N MET A 194 3.06 2.13 -10.04
CA MET A 194 3.79 3.41 -10.10
C MET A 194 5.23 3.24 -10.63
N LEU A 195 5.93 2.23 -10.15
CA LEU A 195 7.34 2.00 -10.53
C LEU A 195 7.49 1.25 -11.86
N SER A 196 6.42 0.74 -12.47
CA SER A 196 6.45 -0.05 -13.70
C SER A 196 7.06 0.70 -14.90
N GLN A 197 6.97 2.02 -14.90
CA GLN A 197 7.47 2.89 -15.96
C GLN A 197 8.83 3.52 -15.62
N LEU A 198 9.39 3.27 -14.43
CA LEU A 198 10.62 3.95 -13.98
C LEU A 198 11.80 3.71 -14.92
N GLY A 199 11.93 2.50 -15.48
CA GLY A 199 12.99 2.19 -16.43
C GLY A 199 12.89 2.91 -17.77
N CYS A 200 11.75 3.57 -18.07
CA CYS A 200 11.59 4.36 -19.30
C CYS A 200 12.51 5.59 -19.33
N ILE A 201 13.02 6.02 -18.18
CA ILE A 201 13.93 7.17 -18.05
C ILE A 201 15.20 7.06 -18.95
N VAL A 202 15.58 5.85 -19.35
CA VAL A 202 16.72 5.63 -20.24
C VAL A 202 16.36 5.68 -21.73
N LEU A 203 15.08 5.79 -22.07
CA LEU A 203 14.62 5.85 -23.45
C LEU A 203 14.72 7.27 -24.00
N PRO A 204 15.09 7.46 -25.27
CA PRO A 204 14.97 8.75 -25.95
C PRO A 204 13.50 9.23 -25.93
N PRO A 205 13.24 10.54 -25.79
CA PRO A 205 11.88 11.09 -25.75
C PRO A 205 11.03 10.70 -26.99
N ASP A 206 11.63 10.66 -28.17
CA ASP A 206 10.95 10.24 -29.40
C ASP A 206 10.52 8.77 -29.34
N THR A 207 11.36 7.90 -28.75
CA THR A 207 11.01 6.48 -28.56
C THR A 207 9.86 6.33 -27.58
N VAL A 208 9.87 7.07 -26.47
CA VAL A 208 8.76 7.09 -25.51
C VAL A 208 7.46 7.55 -26.19
N ALA A 209 7.51 8.64 -26.97
CA ALA A 209 6.35 9.14 -27.71
C ALA A 209 5.82 8.10 -28.73
N LYS A 210 6.71 7.41 -29.45
CA LYS A 210 6.31 6.32 -30.37
C LYS A 210 5.62 5.16 -29.65
N VAL A 211 6.15 4.74 -28.49
CA VAL A 211 5.53 3.69 -27.65
C VAL A 211 4.14 4.11 -27.20
N TYR A 212 4.00 5.36 -26.75
CA TYR A 212 2.73 5.94 -26.30
C TYR A 212 1.71 5.99 -27.42
N ASP A 213 2.08 6.57 -28.58
CA ASP A 213 1.21 6.72 -29.76
C ASP A 213 0.95 5.38 -30.49
N GLY A 214 1.68 4.31 -30.13
CA GLY A 214 1.59 3.02 -30.81
C GLY A 214 2.20 3.00 -32.21
N ARG A 215 3.13 3.91 -32.51
CA ARG A 215 3.86 3.97 -33.77
C ARG A 215 4.89 2.84 -33.88
N THR A 216 5.25 2.49 -35.12
CA THR A 216 6.23 1.44 -35.38
C THR A 216 7.61 1.84 -34.84
N LEU A 217 8.22 0.94 -34.07
CA LEU A 217 9.56 1.08 -33.53
C LEU A 217 10.59 0.43 -34.50
N THR A 218 11.75 1.03 -34.57
CA THR A 218 12.91 0.40 -35.22
C THR A 218 13.40 -0.80 -34.40
N SER A 219 14.23 -1.65 -34.98
CA SER A 219 14.83 -2.81 -34.25
C SER A 219 15.66 -2.36 -33.04
N GLU A 220 16.35 -1.23 -33.14
CA GLU A 220 17.14 -0.65 -32.05
C GLU A 220 16.22 -0.12 -30.91
N GLU A 221 15.16 0.60 -31.27
CA GLU A 221 14.16 1.07 -30.32
C GLU A 221 13.46 -0.08 -29.61
N GLN A 222 13.11 -1.16 -30.33
CA GLN A 222 12.55 -2.37 -29.74
C GLN A 222 13.50 -3.01 -28.73
N ALA A 223 14.79 -3.08 -29.05
CA ALA A 223 15.81 -3.60 -28.13
C ALA A 223 15.96 -2.72 -26.89
N MET A 224 15.88 -1.38 -27.02
CA MET A 224 15.90 -0.46 -25.88
C MET A 224 14.67 -0.66 -24.98
N VAL A 225 13.48 -0.73 -25.56
CA VAL A 225 12.22 -0.94 -24.79
C VAL A 225 12.23 -2.30 -24.09
N ALA A 226 12.76 -3.34 -24.71
CA ALA A 226 12.87 -4.66 -24.10
C ALA A 226 13.78 -4.68 -22.85
N ARG A 227 14.67 -3.70 -22.67
CA ARG A 227 15.56 -3.57 -21.50
C ARG A 227 14.93 -2.79 -20.34
N VAL A 228 13.82 -2.08 -20.54
CA VAL A 228 13.16 -1.26 -19.52
C VAL A 228 12.89 -2.03 -18.23
N PRO A 229 12.38 -3.28 -18.24
CA PRO A 229 12.16 -4.04 -17.01
C PRO A 229 13.43 -4.30 -16.20
N GLN A 230 14.55 -4.56 -16.89
CA GLN A 230 15.84 -4.78 -16.23
C GLN A 230 16.36 -3.51 -15.58
N VAL A 231 16.21 -2.36 -16.25
CA VAL A 231 16.57 -1.05 -15.69
C VAL A 231 15.72 -0.74 -14.45
N THR A 232 14.41 -0.98 -14.54
CA THR A 232 13.52 -0.83 -13.38
C THR A 232 14.00 -1.66 -12.20
N ASP A 233 14.30 -2.95 -12.42
CA ASP A 233 14.77 -3.84 -11.36
C ASP A 233 16.11 -3.38 -10.75
N GLN A 234 17.04 -2.87 -11.56
CA GLN A 234 18.30 -2.31 -11.08
C GLN A 234 18.11 -1.06 -10.21
N LEU A 235 17.20 -0.15 -10.61
CA LEU A 235 16.93 1.09 -9.87
C LEU A 235 16.31 0.84 -8.50
N ILE A 236 15.44 -0.15 -8.38
CA ILE A 236 14.74 -0.43 -7.12
C ILE A 236 15.35 -1.59 -6.32
N GLY A 237 16.35 -2.28 -6.89
CA GLY A 237 16.91 -3.54 -6.36
C GLY A 237 17.49 -3.44 -4.96
N ASN A 238 18.00 -2.27 -4.59
CA ASN A 238 18.63 -2.02 -3.30
C ASN A 238 17.68 -1.33 -2.28
N ILE A 239 16.41 -1.13 -2.63
CA ILE A 239 15.44 -0.52 -1.72
C ILE A 239 14.82 -1.63 -0.86
N PRO A 240 15.01 -1.61 0.47
CA PRO A 240 14.45 -2.62 1.37
C PRO A 240 12.92 -2.68 1.27
N ARG A 241 12.34 -3.84 1.51
CA ARG A 241 10.89 -4.12 1.51
C ARG A 241 10.19 -3.98 0.16
N LEU A 242 10.92 -3.86 -0.93
CA LEU A 242 10.36 -3.90 -2.29
C LEU A 242 10.48 -5.27 -2.96
N GLU A 243 10.83 -6.34 -2.24
CA GLU A 243 11.00 -7.68 -2.79
C GLU A 243 9.72 -8.18 -3.49
N SER A 244 8.55 -8.02 -2.85
CA SER A 244 7.25 -8.38 -3.44
C SER A 244 6.92 -7.51 -4.65
N VAL A 245 7.22 -6.21 -4.61
CA VAL A 245 7.04 -5.27 -5.73
C VAL A 245 7.88 -5.70 -6.93
N ARG A 246 9.16 -6.01 -6.72
CA ARG A 246 10.07 -6.53 -7.75
C ARG A 246 9.57 -7.84 -8.35
N ALA A 247 9.09 -8.76 -7.50
CA ALA A 247 8.53 -10.02 -7.93
C ALA A 247 7.28 -9.82 -8.81
N ILE A 248 6.38 -8.90 -8.45
CA ILE A 248 5.20 -8.53 -9.24
C ILE A 248 5.64 -8.00 -10.62
N LEU A 249 6.55 -7.03 -10.66
CA LEU A 249 7.06 -6.44 -11.90
C LEU A 249 7.69 -7.52 -12.80
N THR A 250 8.53 -8.37 -12.22
CA THR A 250 9.18 -9.48 -12.95
C THR A 250 8.16 -10.48 -13.51
N ALA A 251 7.14 -10.84 -12.71
CA ALA A 251 6.09 -11.75 -13.15
C ALA A 251 5.21 -11.15 -14.26
N THR A 252 4.98 -9.83 -14.24
CA THR A 252 4.24 -9.12 -15.27
C THR A 252 4.92 -9.23 -16.63
N HIS A 253 6.26 -9.15 -16.69
CA HIS A 253 7.00 -9.18 -17.93
C HIS A 253 7.27 -10.60 -18.45
N LYS A 254 7.46 -11.58 -17.56
CA LYS A 254 7.79 -12.96 -17.96
C LYS A 254 6.62 -13.74 -18.58
N SER A 255 5.39 -13.37 -18.35
CA SER A 255 4.25 -14.17 -18.76
C SER A 255 3.62 -13.66 -20.05
N HIS A 256 4.27 -13.92 -21.19
CA HIS A 256 3.61 -14.01 -22.50
C HIS A 256 2.88 -15.35 -22.70
N ARG A 257 2.88 -16.20 -21.69
CA ARG A 257 2.29 -17.53 -21.68
C ARG A 257 0.82 -17.44 -21.26
N PRO A 258 -0.11 -18.13 -21.94
CA PRO A 258 -1.47 -18.27 -21.48
C PRO A 258 -1.46 -18.77 -20.02
N LEU A 259 -2.27 -18.16 -19.16
CA LEU A 259 -2.45 -18.65 -17.80
C LEU A 259 -3.12 -20.02 -17.87
N LEU A 260 -2.47 -21.06 -17.35
CA LEU A 260 -3.03 -22.41 -17.27
C LEU A 260 -4.14 -22.41 -16.21
N GLU A 261 -5.17 -23.23 -16.40
CA GLU A 261 -6.33 -23.32 -15.48
C GLU A 261 -5.93 -23.55 -14.01
N GLY A 262 -4.80 -24.25 -13.74
CA GLY A 262 -4.25 -24.45 -12.40
C GLY A 262 -3.67 -23.20 -11.74
N GLU A 263 -3.26 -22.19 -12.52
CA GLU A 263 -2.72 -20.93 -12.00
C GLU A 263 -3.83 -19.94 -11.58
N ALA A 264 -5.04 -20.08 -12.14
CA ALA A 264 -6.20 -19.29 -11.75
C ALA A 264 -6.64 -19.53 -10.30
N HIS A 265 -6.32 -20.68 -9.73
CA HIS A 265 -6.64 -21.04 -8.33
C HIS A 265 -5.61 -20.55 -7.30
N ALA A 266 -4.49 -19.94 -7.71
CA ALA A 266 -3.52 -19.34 -6.79
C ALA A 266 -4.02 -18.00 -6.20
N ALA A 267 -5.29 -18.01 -5.72
CA ALA A 267 -5.96 -16.84 -5.14
C ALA A 267 -5.26 -16.25 -3.90
N THR A 268 -4.29 -16.97 -3.33
CA THR A 268 -3.52 -16.56 -2.15
C THR A 268 -2.13 -15.99 -2.48
N ASN A 269 -1.68 -16.05 -3.73
CA ASN A 269 -0.36 -15.53 -4.09
C ASN A 269 -0.46 -14.06 -4.56
N LEU A 270 -0.10 -13.13 -3.67
CA LEU A 270 -0.09 -11.69 -3.93
C LEU A 270 0.72 -11.32 -5.19
N VAL A 271 1.86 -11.97 -5.41
CA VAL A 271 2.74 -11.69 -6.56
C VAL A 271 2.04 -12.01 -7.87
N LEU A 272 1.39 -13.19 -7.94
CA LEU A 272 0.69 -13.63 -9.16
C LEU A 272 -0.55 -12.76 -9.42
N ARG A 273 -1.36 -12.51 -8.38
CA ARG A 273 -2.52 -11.62 -8.48
C ARG A 273 -2.11 -10.21 -8.90
N GLY A 274 -1.07 -9.66 -8.26
CA GLY A 274 -0.55 -8.33 -8.60
C GLY A 274 -0.07 -8.25 -10.05
N ALA A 275 0.62 -9.28 -10.55
CA ALA A 275 1.06 -9.34 -11.93
C ALA A 275 -0.11 -9.42 -12.93
N HIS A 276 -1.19 -10.15 -12.59
CA HIS A 276 -2.41 -10.21 -13.41
C HIS A 276 -3.09 -8.84 -13.51
N LEU A 277 -3.25 -8.15 -12.37
CA LEU A 277 -3.84 -6.81 -12.34
C LEU A 277 -3.01 -5.82 -13.13
N LEU A 278 -1.70 -5.79 -12.87
CA LEU A 278 -0.79 -4.85 -13.51
C LEU A 278 -0.74 -5.03 -15.04
N ARG A 279 -0.74 -6.27 -15.51
CA ARG A 279 -0.80 -6.58 -16.94
C ARG A 279 -2.10 -6.10 -17.57
N ALA A 280 -3.24 -6.46 -16.98
CA ALA A 280 -4.54 -6.06 -17.50
C ALA A 280 -4.69 -4.53 -17.52
N ALA A 281 -4.31 -3.84 -16.44
CA ALA A 281 -4.32 -2.40 -16.35
C ALA A 281 -3.42 -1.71 -17.38
N THR A 282 -2.21 -2.25 -17.61
CA THR A 282 -1.24 -1.72 -18.57
C THR A 282 -1.74 -1.85 -20.01
N ASP A 283 -2.28 -3.03 -20.38
CA ASP A 283 -2.80 -3.29 -21.73
C ASP A 283 -4.10 -2.52 -21.97
N TYR A 284 -4.95 -2.38 -20.93
CA TYR A 284 -6.15 -1.56 -20.99
C TYR A 284 -5.82 -0.07 -21.20
N ASP A 285 -4.90 0.49 -20.41
CA ASP A 285 -4.41 1.86 -20.60
C ASP A 285 -3.90 2.09 -22.02
N GLN A 286 -3.14 1.14 -22.56
CA GLN A 286 -2.61 1.24 -23.90
C GLN A 286 -3.69 1.28 -24.99
N LEU A 287 -4.75 0.46 -24.85
CA LEU A 287 -5.88 0.46 -25.80
C LEU A 287 -6.66 1.76 -25.74
N CYS A 288 -6.99 2.23 -24.52
CA CYS A 288 -7.70 3.50 -24.33
C CYS A 288 -6.87 4.69 -24.83
N THR A 289 -5.58 4.72 -24.57
CA THR A 289 -4.66 5.76 -25.05
C THR A 289 -4.62 5.83 -26.59
N ARG A 290 -4.75 4.68 -27.26
CA ARG A 290 -4.82 4.60 -28.72
C ARG A 290 -6.20 4.93 -29.32
N GLY A 291 -7.15 5.33 -28.48
CA GLY A 291 -8.47 5.81 -28.89
C GLY A 291 -9.58 4.78 -28.80
N ALA A 292 -9.32 3.57 -28.32
CA ALA A 292 -10.39 2.58 -28.10
C ALA A 292 -11.31 3.04 -26.97
N PRO A 293 -12.63 3.08 -27.18
CA PRO A 293 -13.59 3.29 -26.10
C PRO A 293 -13.44 2.23 -25.01
N PRO A 294 -13.74 2.54 -23.74
CA PRO A 294 -13.55 1.63 -22.61
C PRO A 294 -14.13 0.22 -22.83
N GLY A 295 -15.37 0.11 -23.32
CA GLY A 295 -16.02 -1.18 -23.59
C GLY A 295 -15.38 -1.96 -24.75
N GLU A 296 -14.92 -1.26 -25.79
CA GLU A 296 -14.22 -1.86 -26.92
C GLU A 296 -12.84 -2.37 -26.49
N ALA A 297 -12.11 -1.61 -25.66
CA ALA A 297 -10.84 -2.02 -25.12
C ALA A 297 -10.93 -3.36 -24.38
N VAL A 298 -11.95 -3.54 -23.53
CA VAL A 298 -12.20 -4.80 -22.83
C VAL A 298 -12.55 -5.92 -23.81
N SER A 299 -13.36 -5.64 -24.84
CA SER A 299 -13.71 -6.64 -25.87
C SER A 299 -12.47 -7.12 -26.65
N VAL A 300 -11.56 -6.20 -26.99
CA VAL A 300 -10.26 -6.54 -27.61
C VAL A 300 -9.41 -7.39 -26.68
N MET A 301 -9.42 -7.09 -25.38
CA MET A 301 -8.69 -7.90 -24.39
C MET A 301 -9.26 -9.30 -24.27
N ASP A 302 -10.58 -9.47 -24.26
CA ASP A 302 -11.23 -10.79 -24.27
C ASP A 302 -10.83 -11.67 -25.45
N GLY A 303 -10.69 -11.08 -26.63
CA GLY A 303 -10.24 -11.77 -27.82
C GLY A 303 -8.80 -12.33 -27.71
N ARG A 304 -8.01 -11.87 -26.75
CA ARG A 304 -6.64 -12.35 -26.50
C ARG A 304 -6.63 -13.56 -25.55
N THR A 305 -7.17 -14.68 -26.00
CA THR A 305 -7.36 -15.88 -25.20
C THR A 305 -6.11 -16.27 -24.40
N GLY A 306 -6.29 -16.52 -23.09
CA GLY A 306 -5.25 -16.98 -22.19
C GLY A 306 -4.21 -15.93 -21.77
N ARG A 307 -4.35 -14.66 -22.20
CA ARG A 307 -3.42 -13.59 -21.83
C ARG A 307 -3.76 -12.97 -20.46
N TYR A 308 -5.02 -12.94 -20.09
CA TYR A 308 -5.51 -12.35 -18.85
C TYR A 308 -6.27 -13.36 -18.02
N ALA A 309 -6.22 -13.19 -16.70
CA ALA A 309 -7.03 -13.99 -15.79
C ALA A 309 -8.51 -13.60 -15.93
N PRO A 310 -9.45 -14.54 -16.08
CA PRO A 310 -10.87 -14.25 -16.30
C PRO A 310 -11.47 -13.34 -15.22
N TYR A 311 -11.11 -13.56 -13.95
CA TYR A 311 -11.61 -12.78 -12.82
C TYR A 311 -11.18 -11.29 -12.89
N VAL A 312 -10.04 -10.97 -13.53
CA VAL A 312 -9.58 -9.59 -13.70
C VAL A 312 -10.37 -8.88 -14.78
N LEU A 313 -10.66 -9.56 -15.90
CA LEU A 313 -11.49 -9.00 -16.97
C LEU A 313 -12.93 -8.76 -16.49
N GLU A 314 -13.46 -9.68 -15.70
CA GLU A 314 -14.78 -9.52 -15.08
C GLU A 314 -14.83 -8.31 -14.13
N ALA A 315 -13.83 -8.20 -13.24
CA ALA A 315 -13.70 -7.04 -12.36
C ALA A 315 -13.61 -5.73 -13.16
N LEU A 316 -12.87 -5.72 -14.26
CA LEU A 316 -12.75 -4.54 -15.13
C LEU A 316 -14.09 -4.16 -15.77
N ARG A 317 -14.90 -5.16 -16.23
CA ARG A 317 -16.26 -4.91 -16.74
C ARG A 317 -17.17 -4.32 -15.67
N CYS A 318 -17.17 -4.86 -14.46
CA CYS A 318 -17.96 -4.35 -13.35
C CYS A 318 -17.61 -2.89 -13.03
N LEU A 319 -16.32 -2.57 -12.94
CA LEU A 319 -15.86 -1.21 -12.68
C LEU A 319 -16.29 -0.23 -13.77
N LEU A 320 -16.31 -0.65 -15.04
CA LEU A 320 -16.76 0.20 -16.14
C LEU A 320 -18.28 0.40 -16.14
N ALA A 321 -19.05 -0.60 -15.70
CA ALA A 321 -20.51 -0.47 -15.57
C ALA A 321 -20.89 0.48 -14.42
N ASP A 322 -20.11 0.49 -13.34
CA ASP A 322 -20.34 1.33 -12.15
C ASP A 322 -19.76 2.77 -12.30
N SER A 323 -18.94 3.00 -13.32
CA SER A 323 -18.23 4.27 -13.50
C SER A 323 -19.07 5.31 -14.23
N ALA A 324 -19.86 6.11 -13.50
CA ALA A 324 -20.25 7.47 -13.91
C ALA A 324 -20.62 8.35 -12.71
N PRO A 325 -19.70 8.96 -11.97
CA PRO A 325 -20.01 10.21 -11.30
C PRO A 325 -20.06 11.30 -12.38
N PRO A 326 -20.97 12.28 -12.31
CA PRO A 326 -20.99 13.40 -13.22
C PRO A 326 -19.74 14.26 -13.00
N GLU A 327 -18.81 14.19 -13.94
CA GLU A 327 -17.61 15.04 -13.95
C GLU A 327 -17.91 16.30 -14.75
N ARG A 328 -17.44 17.45 -14.27
CA ARG A 328 -17.56 18.72 -15.01
C ARG A 328 -16.26 18.96 -15.78
N ILE A 329 -16.39 19.11 -17.10
CA ILE A 329 -15.29 19.55 -17.95
C ILE A 329 -15.23 21.09 -17.88
N LEU A 330 -14.04 21.60 -17.63
CA LEU A 330 -13.74 23.02 -17.56
C LEU A 330 -12.58 23.35 -18.51
N ASP A 331 -12.70 24.47 -19.20
CA ASP A 331 -11.60 25.07 -19.92
C ASP A 331 -10.94 26.11 -19.01
N VAL A 332 -9.71 25.86 -18.59
CA VAL A 332 -8.99 26.71 -17.63
C VAL A 332 -7.65 27.16 -18.21
N PRO A 333 -7.20 28.40 -17.93
CA PRO A 333 -5.85 28.80 -18.26
C PRO A 333 -4.82 28.06 -17.40
N ALA A 334 -3.55 28.03 -17.84
CA ALA A 334 -2.46 27.36 -17.11
C ALA A 334 -2.30 27.85 -15.65
N SER A 335 -2.61 29.13 -15.38
CA SER A 335 -2.60 29.74 -14.06
C SER A 335 -3.59 29.10 -13.08
N ASP A 336 -4.70 28.59 -13.57
CA ASP A 336 -5.83 28.11 -12.78
C ASP A 336 -5.80 26.57 -12.60
N LEU A 337 -4.82 25.90 -13.21
CA LEU A 337 -4.60 24.48 -12.99
C LEU A 337 -4.30 24.22 -11.52
N ARG A 338 -4.91 23.18 -10.98
CA ARG A 338 -4.74 22.74 -9.58
C ARG A 338 -4.39 21.26 -9.52
N GLU A 339 -3.71 20.89 -8.47
CA GLU A 339 -3.50 19.48 -8.14
C GLU A 339 -4.85 18.76 -8.02
N GLY A 340 -4.89 17.54 -8.57
CA GLY A 340 -6.09 16.72 -8.55
C GLY A 340 -7.00 16.87 -9.78
N MET A 341 -6.85 17.90 -10.61
CA MET A 341 -7.52 18.00 -11.91
C MET A 341 -7.03 16.90 -12.85
N VAL A 342 -7.90 16.42 -13.75
CA VAL A 342 -7.57 15.37 -14.73
C VAL A 342 -7.61 15.96 -16.13
N MET A 343 -6.56 15.76 -16.91
CA MET A 343 -6.49 16.22 -18.30
C MET A 343 -7.53 15.52 -19.17
N VAL A 344 -8.26 16.29 -19.98
CA VAL A 344 -9.20 15.74 -20.98
C VAL A 344 -8.48 15.39 -22.27
N ASP A 345 -7.56 16.24 -22.67
CA ASP A 345 -6.77 16.09 -23.89
C ASP A 345 -5.26 16.04 -23.57
N ASP A 346 -4.49 15.59 -24.55
CA ASP A 346 -3.03 15.68 -24.51
C ASP A 346 -2.61 17.15 -24.54
N LEU A 347 -1.84 17.60 -23.54
CA LEU A 347 -1.23 18.92 -23.55
C LEU A 347 0.09 18.88 -24.30
N ARG A 348 0.17 19.64 -25.40
CA ARG A 348 1.37 19.74 -26.23
C ARG A 348 1.88 21.20 -26.27
N LEU A 349 3.20 21.34 -26.41
CA LEU A 349 3.76 22.63 -26.84
C LEU A 349 3.28 22.94 -28.27
N LEU A 350 3.18 24.20 -28.63
CA LEU A 350 2.87 24.62 -30.02
C LEU A 350 3.90 24.06 -31.02
N ALA A 351 5.11 23.74 -30.57
CA ALA A 351 6.12 23.00 -31.32
C ALA A 351 5.84 21.50 -31.51
N GLY A 352 4.69 20.99 -31.00
CA GLY A 352 4.26 19.59 -31.13
C GLY A 352 4.76 18.63 -30.04
N VAL A 353 5.65 19.09 -29.16
CA VAL A 353 6.19 18.24 -28.06
C VAL A 353 5.07 17.96 -27.05
N LEU A 354 4.84 16.69 -26.74
CA LEU A 354 3.87 16.25 -25.76
C LEU A 354 4.41 16.52 -24.32
N LEU A 355 3.63 17.24 -23.52
CA LEU A 355 3.97 17.59 -22.14
C LEU A 355 3.25 16.74 -21.12
N VAL A 356 1.94 16.54 -21.29
CA VAL A 356 1.09 15.75 -20.40
C VAL A 356 0.07 15.01 -21.25
N THR A 357 -0.16 13.75 -20.95
CA THR A 357 -1.12 12.90 -21.65
C THR A 357 -2.53 13.10 -21.10
N ARG A 358 -3.53 12.92 -21.93
CA ARG A 358 -4.94 12.84 -21.50
C ARG A 358 -5.11 11.82 -20.37
N ASP A 359 -6.17 11.96 -19.60
CA ASP A 359 -6.51 11.14 -18.43
C ASP A 359 -5.44 11.12 -17.32
N THR A 360 -4.45 12.02 -17.41
CA THR A 360 -3.46 12.20 -16.35
C THR A 360 -4.00 13.11 -15.27
N LYS A 361 -3.98 12.65 -14.01
CA LYS A 361 -4.27 13.47 -12.84
C LYS A 361 -3.07 14.35 -12.53
N LEU A 362 -3.30 15.66 -12.50
CA LEU A 362 -2.25 16.63 -12.24
C LEU A 362 -1.77 16.56 -10.79
N THR A 363 -0.45 16.50 -10.62
CA THR A 363 0.22 16.62 -9.32
C THR A 363 0.83 18.00 -9.17
N ALA A 364 1.16 18.41 -7.94
CA ALA A 364 1.77 19.72 -7.67
C ALA A 364 3.00 20.01 -8.57
N PRO A 365 3.98 19.08 -8.76
CA PRO A 365 5.11 19.30 -9.65
C PRO A 365 4.71 19.53 -11.11
N PHE A 366 3.68 18.84 -11.59
CA PHE A 366 3.17 19.06 -12.94
C PHE A 366 2.53 20.42 -13.13
N VAL A 367 1.70 20.83 -12.18
CA VAL A 367 1.06 22.15 -12.20
C VAL A 367 2.12 23.23 -12.24
N GLU A 368 3.15 23.13 -11.40
CA GLU A 368 4.24 24.08 -11.35
C GLU A 368 5.05 24.11 -12.65
N ARG A 369 5.35 22.95 -13.22
CA ARG A 369 6.04 22.84 -14.52
C ARG A 369 5.26 23.50 -15.65
N ILE A 370 3.93 23.29 -15.72
CA ILE A 370 3.09 23.91 -16.76
C ILE A 370 3.02 25.43 -16.57
N ARG A 371 2.89 25.91 -15.33
CA ARG A 371 2.85 27.34 -15.01
C ARG A 371 4.14 28.07 -15.37
N ASN A 372 5.28 27.38 -15.25
CA ASN A 372 6.62 27.93 -15.54
C ASN A 372 6.97 27.91 -17.03
N LEU A 373 6.08 27.44 -17.93
CA LEU A 373 6.31 27.52 -19.37
C LEU A 373 6.27 28.97 -19.85
N PRO A 374 7.08 29.34 -20.86
CA PRO A 374 7.04 30.66 -21.46
C PRO A 374 5.63 30.94 -22.00
N ALA A 375 5.16 32.19 -21.85
CA ALA A 375 3.86 32.62 -22.35
C ALA A 375 3.74 32.34 -23.85
N GLY A 376 2.61 31.73 -24.26
CA GLY A 376 2.39 31.37 -25.66
C GLY A 376 3.05 30.05 -26.09
N SER A 377 3.62 29.26 -25.19
CA SER A 377 4.20 27.95 -25.52
C SER A 377 3.15 26.84 -25.66
N ILE A 378 1.98 27.02 -25.07
CA ILE A 378 0.85 26.08 -25.08
C ILE A 378 -0.45 26.81 -25.46
N GLU A 379 -1.50 26.06 -25.74
CA GLU A 379 -2.83 26.62 -25.96
C GLU A 379 -3.30 27.44 -24.74
N PRO A 380 -4.03 28.54 -24.94
CA PRO A 380 -4.44 29.46 -23.88
C PRO A 380 -5.41 28.84 -22.88
N LEU A 381 -6.20 27.85 -23.30
CA LEU A 381 -7.16 27.13 -22.48
C LEU A 381 -6.86 25.63 -22.52
N ILE A 382 -6.87 25.02 -21.35
CA ILE A 382 -6.59 23.60 -21.13
C ILE A 382 -7.86 22.95 -20.62
N ARG A 383 -8.33 21.89 -21.27
CA ARG A 383 -9.51 21.15 -20.85
C ARG A 383 -9.15 20.16 -19.74
N VAL A 384 -9.83 20.30 -18.61
CA VAL A 384 -9.67 19.46 -17.44
C VAL A 384 -11.00 18.96 -16.91
N ARG A 385 -11.00 17.77 -16.30
CA ARG A 385 -12.14 17.23 -15.54
C ARG A 385 -11.92 17.52 -14.06
N VAL A 386 -13.00 17.96 -13.42
CA VAL A 386 -13.05 18.22 -11.97
C VAL A 386 -14.20 17.39 -11.39
N PRO A 387 -14.01 16.64 -10.30
CA PRO A 387 -15.12 15.98 -9.64
C PRO A 387 -16.14 17.02 -9.18
N LEU A 388 -17.43 16.78 -9.42
CA LEU A 388 -18.48 17.55 -8.77
C LEU A 388 -18.39 17.26 -7.28
N LEU A 389 -17.79 18.19 -6.53
CA LEU A 389 -17.90 18.19 -5.07
C LEU A 389 -19.40 18.22 -4.74
N ALA A 390 -19.90 17.17 -4.09
CA ALA A 390 -21.20 17.23 -3.45
C ALA A 390 -21.18 18.47 -2.56
N GLN A 391 -22.03 19.44 -2.89
CA GLN A 391 -22.25 20.60 -2.03
C GLN A 391 -22.71 20.03 -0.69
N ALA A 392 -21.84 20.16 0.33
CA ALA A 392 -22.22 19.93 1.70
C ALA A 392 -23.35 20.91 2.03
N SER A 393 -24.55 20.35 2.21
CA SER A 393 -25.71 21.02 2.78
C SER A 393 -25.50 21.19 4.27
#